data_169bf1c5fdf20fae3368206ee12e02ad
#
_entry.id   169bf1c5fdf20fae3368206ee12e02ad
#
_cell.length_a   1.000
_cell.length_b   1.000
_cell.length_c   1.000
_cell.angle_alpha   90.00
_cell.angle_beta   90.00
_cell.angle_gamma   90.00
#
_symmetry.space_group_name_H-M   'P 1'
#
loop_
_entity.id
_entity.type
_entity.pdbx_description
1 polymer ?
#
loop_
_entity_poly.entity_id
_entity_poly.type
_entity_poly.pdbx_seq_one_letter_code
_entity_poly.pdbx_strand_id
1 'polypeptide(L)'
;MAEAIGCFPIGLIEEYRYRKLWYEAIGASYLPKVFLPLFLWQFMVIEKYRLGEKWMKNKRIALMLLFVFLVTLAGCGKADKSAATTVKDSVVIAMDAESEPAAGFDPIMGWAAGEHTHDPLIQSTLLITKDDITIGYDLAKEYTISPDGLTWTFKIRSDVKFTDGVPLTAKDVAFTYNHAMKQATETDLSMLQSVEAVDDTTAVFHLNTPYSAFAYTAAVVGIVPAHAYNAATYGKNPLGSGRYILKQWDKGQQVILEANPNYYGEKPKMKKVTIVFMSEDAAYAAAKAGQVDVAHTAPAYTVNPIKGYNILAFNSVDIRGLNLPAIPAGKQTPARKNGETYPAGNNVTANLAIRQAIACAIDREAIVKNVLYGYGSVAYTDSLNEPWENEAMKVAYDPAKAKAILEADGWKLNGEGIYEKQGLKAEFDLLYISSNSVRTGIAMAVKEMLQQVGIKVNPVGSSWDKISTLCYATPHVFGAGLHSPTGVRSHYYTGKNYASYSNPTVNQYIDQALAANSVEGSYEFWKKAQWDGQTGVTPQADSPWVWLVEIKHIYFAKENLNVVDNKIHPHGYGWTIANHVHQWSWK
;
A
#
# COMPACT_ATOMS: atom_id res chain seq x y z
N MET A 1 3.53 -18.88 -56.74
CA MET A 1 4.76 -19.11 -55.97
C MET A 1 4.33 -19.40 -54.55
N ALA A 2 4.14 -20.50 -54.29
CA ALA A 2 4.50 -21.73 -53.62
C ALA A 2 5.54 -21.52 -52.55
N GLU A 3 5.23 -22.20 -51.40
CA GLU A 3 6.10 -22.50 -50.29
C GLU A 3 6.18 -21.48 -49.14
N ALA A 4 5.42 -21.80 -48.10
CA ALA A 4 5.86 -22.17 -46.74
C ALA A 4 4.64 -22.38 -45.84
N ILE A 5 4.05 -23.58 -45.89
CA ILE A 5 3.15 -24.10 -44.84
C ILE A 5 4.02 -25.05 -43.98
N GLY A 6 4.47 -24.54 -42.85
CA GLY A 6 5.19 -25.30 -41.82
C GLY A 6 4.26 -25.75 -40.71
N CYS A 7 4.24 -27.02 -40.47
CA CYS A 7 3.55 -27.85 -39.50
C CYS A 7 3.10 -27.19 -38.18
N PHE A 8 1.81 -27.19 -37.92
CA PHE A 8 1.26 -27.12 -36.55
C PHE A 8 1.09 -28.55 -35.99
N PRO A 9 1.44 -28.81 -34.74
CA PRO A 9 1.26 -30.14 -34.15
C PRO A 9 -0.22 -30.43 -33.90
N ILE A 10 -0.69 -31.58 -34.33
CA ILE A 10 -2.04 -32.12 -34.26
C ILE A 10 -2.61 -32.23 -32.82
N GLY A 11 -1.80 -32.07 -31.78
CA GLY A 11 -2.21 -32.16 -30.39
C GLY A 11 -3.08 -31.01 -29.84
N LEU A 12 -3.06 -29.82 -30.44
CA LEU A 12 -3.80 -28.63 -29.95
C LEU A 12 -5.25 -28.56 -30.43
N ILE A 13 -5.58 -29.24 -31.52
CA ILE A 13 -6.94 -29.24 -32.09
C ILE A 13 -7.85 -30.21 -31.33
N GLU A 14 -7.31 -31.32 -30.80
CA GLU A 14 -8.08 -32.25 -29.97
C GLU A 14 -8.41 -31.67 -28.58
N GLU A 15 -7.49 -30.92 -27.98
CA GLU A 15 -7.71 -30.28 -26.68
C GLU A 15 -8.79 -29.20 -26.72
N TYR A 16 -8.91 -28.45 -27.85
CA TYR A 16 -9.95 -27.44 -28.02
C TYR A 16 -11.35 -28.05 -28.24
N ARG A 17 -11.43 -29.21 -28.90
CA ARG A 17 -12.68 -29.93 -29.13
C ARG A 17 -13.22 -30.56 -27.84
N TYR A 18 -12.34 -31.07 -26.96
CA TYR A 18 -12.72 -31.61 -25.66
C TYR A 18 -13.17 -30.53 -24.68
N ARG A 19 -12.58 -29.36 -24.68
CA ARG A 19 -13.02 -28.24 -23.83
C ARG A 19 -14.41 -27.72 -24.21
N LYS A 20 -14.74 -27.67 -25.50
CA LYS A 20 -16.05 -27.20 -25.95
C LYS A 20 -17.18 -28.18 -25.61
N LEU A 21 -16.96 -29.47 -25.73
CA LEU A 21 -17.92 -30.51 -25.31
C LEU A 21 -18.15 -30.57 -23.80
N TRP A 22 -17.17 -30.12 -23.01
CA TRP A 22 -17.27 -30.07 -21.55
C TRP A 22 -18.13 -28.92 -21.04
N TYR A 23 -18.05 -27.77 -21.70
CA TYR A 23 -18.86 -26.60 -21.34
C TYR A 23 -20.34 -26.73 -21.68
N GLU A 24 -20.68 -27.54 -22.64
CA GLU A 24 -22.08 -27.79 -23.05
C GLU A 24 -22.78 -28.92 -22.25
N ALA A 25 -22.03 -29.72 -21.53
CA ALA A 25 -22.58 -30.87 -20.76
C ALA A 25 -22.86 -30.61 -19.27
N ILE A 26 -22.47 -29.44 -18.73
CA ILE A 26 -22.66 -29.08 -17.31
C ILE A 26 -23.52 -27.83 -17.20
N GLY A 27 -24.83 -27.99 -17.42
CA GLY A 27 -25.84 -27.11 -16.85
C GLY A 27 -25.84 -27.27 -15.32
N ALA A 28 -25.79 -26.12 -14.65
CA ALA A 28 -25.69 -25.90 -13.22
C ALA A 28 -26.37 -26.86 -12.26
N SER A 29 -25.76 -26.98 -11.10
CA SER A 29 -26.22 -27.53 -9.83
C SER A 29 -25.89 -29.02 -9.55
N TYR A 30 -25.01 -29.17 -8.58
CA TYR A 30 -24.63 -30.34 -7.78
C TYR A 30 -23.16 -30.78 -7.89
N LEU A 31 -22.37 -30.34 -6.93
CA LEU A 31 -21.10 -30.97 -6.52
C LEU A 31 -20.82 -30.59 -5.05
N PRO A 32 -20.36 -31.51 -4.18
CA PRO A 32 -18.92 -31.76 -4.10
C PRO A 32 -18.48 -33.21 -3.64
N LYS A 33 -19.13 -34.27 -3.97
CA LYS A 33 -18.73 -35.61 -3.46
C LYS A 33 -18.18 -36.61 -4.50
N VAL A 34 -18.01 -36.23 -5.76
CA VAL A 34 -17.64 -37.15 -6.85
C VAL A 34 -16.25 -36.91 -7.44
N PHE A 35 -15.56 -35.80 -7.08
CA PHE A 35 -14.32 -35.39 -7.77
C PHE A 35 -13.07 -36.20 -7.38
N LEU A 36 -12.94 -36.64 -6.16
CA LEU A 36 -11.73 -37.34 -5.72
C LEU A 36 -11.51 -38.72 -6.36
N PRO A 37 -12.57 -39.55 -6.55
CA PRO A 37 -12.41 -40.86 -7.21
C PRO A 37 -12.12 -40.76 -8.72
N LEU A 38 -12.66 -39.76 -9.42
CA LEU A 38 -12.43 -39.57 -10.87
C LEU A 38 -11.02 -39.09 -11.19
N PHE A 39 -10.43 -38.27 -10.36
CA PHE A 39 -9.05 -37.78 -10.54
C PHE A 39 -8.05 -38.93 -10.34
N LEU A 40 -8.26 -39.78 -9.36
CA LEU A 40 -7.45 -40.97 -9.11
C LEU A 40 -7.62 -42.04 -10.21
N TRP A 41 -8.82 -42.17 -10.77
CA TRP A 41 -9.07 -43.08 -11.86
C TRP A 41 -8.41 -42.64 -13.17
N GLN A 42 -8.39 -41.32 -13.46
CA GLN A 42 -7.75 -40.76 -14.64
C GLN A 42 -6.23 -40.92 -14.59
N PHE A 43 -5.61 -40.74 -13.40
CA PHE A 43 -4.17 -40.98 -13.20
C PHE A 43 -3.82 -42.47 -13.39
N MET A 44 -4.63 -43.38 -12.89
CA MET A 44 -4.41 -44.82 -13.06
C MET A 44 -4.55 -45.31 -14.52
N VAL A 45 -5.44 -44.68 -15.30
CA VAL A 45 -5.63 -45.07 -16.72
C VAL A 45 -4.50 -44.56 -17.61
N ILE A 46 -4.00 -43.37 -17.36
CA ILE A 46 -2.87 -42.78 -18.13
C ILE A 46 -1.55 -43.54 -17.86
N GLU A 47 -1.31 -43.98 -16.63
CA GLU A 47 -0.16 -44.83 -16.30
C GLU A 47 -0.24 -46.22 -16.89
N LYS A 48 -1.45 -46.80 -17.03
CA LYS A 48 -1.63 -48.14 -17.57
C LYS A 48 -1.30 -48.25 -19.08
N TYR A 49 -1.43 -47.17 -19.84
CA TYR A 49 -1.07 -47.12 -21.27
C TYR A 49 0.38 -46.78 -21.57
N ARG A 50 1.15 -46.28 -20.59
CA ARG A 50 2.54 -45.87 -20.78
C ARG A 50 3.58 -46.87 -20.27
N LEU A 51 3.19 -47.94 -19.59
CA LEU A 51 4.09 -48.86 -18.88
C LEU A 51 3.81 -50.37 -19.17
N GLY A 52 3.32 -50.66 -20.35
CA GLY A 52 3.19 -52.06 -20.78
C GLY A 52 4.52 -52.66 -21.17
N GLU A 53 5.42 -52.98 -20.25
CA GLU A 53 6.50 -54.02 -20.37
C GLU A 53 7.59 -53.97 -19.26
N LYS A 54 7.53 -53.02 -18.32
CA LYS A 54 8.50 -52.95 -17.23
C LYS A 54 8.03 -53.29 -15.83
N TRP A 55 6.78 -53.75 -15.69
CA TRP A 55 6.10 -53.85 -14.38
C TRP A 55 6.39 -55.11 -13.56
N MET A 56 7.01 -56.12 -14.13
CA MET A 56 7.32 -57.35 -13.39
C MET A 56 8.68 -57.38 -12.64
N LYS A 57 9.54 -56.37 -12.81
CA LYS A 57 10.84 -56.33 -12.08
C LYS A 57 10.82 -55.45 -10.81
N ASN A 58 9.79 -54.61 -10.59
CA ASN A 58 9.80 -53.64 -9.51
C ASN A 58 9.02 -54.01 -8.24
N LYS A 59 8.36 -55.18 -8.18
CA LYS A 59 7.71 -55.63 -6.93
C LYS A 59 8.69 -55.82 -5.75
N ARG A 60 9.98 -56.11 -6.03
CA ARG A 60 10.98 -56.24 -4.98
C ARG A 60 11.47 -54.87 -4.46
N ILE A 61 11.46 -53.81 -5.27
CA ILE A 61 11.80 -52.46 -4.86
C ILE A 61 10.69 -51.82 -4.07
N ALA A 62 9.43 -52.00 -4.45
CA ALA A 62 8.26 -51.51 -3.70
C ALA A 62 8.14 -52.17 -2.31
N LEU A 63 8.47 -53.46 -2.19
CA LEU A 63 8.52 -54.15 -0.90
C LEU A 63 9.73 -53.67 -0.04
N MET A 64 10.86 -53.35 -0.65
CA MET A 64 12.02 -52.78 0.06
C MET A 64 11.73 -51.35 0.60
N LEU A 65 11.07 -50.52 -0.17
CA LEU A 65 10.67 -49.18 0.26
C LEU A 65 9.61 -49.23 1.37
N LEU A 66 8.68 -50.17 1.33
CA LEU A 66 7.70 -50.38 2.41
C LEU A 66 8.36 -50.92 3.70
N PHE A 67 9.43 -51.73 3.57
CA PHE A 67 10.18 -52.26 4.71
C PHE A 67 11.06 -51.17 5.36
N VAL A 68 11.64 -50.25 4.56
CA VAL A 68 12.37 -49.10 5.07
C VAL A 68 11.43 -48.12 5.80
N PHE A 69 10.19 -47.95 5.32
CA PHE A 69 9.19 -47.11 5.98
C PHE A 69 8.67 -47.68 7.30
N LEU A 70 8.61 -49.03 7.41
CA LEU A 70 8.21 -49.74 8.64
C LEU A 70 9.34 -49.79 9.68
N VAL A 71 10.60 -49.77 9.28
CA VAL A 71 11.76 -49.76 10.21
C VAL A 71 11.97 -48.38 10.82
N THR A 72 11.57 -47.32 10.14
CA THR A 72 11.62 -45.94 10.70
C THR A 72 10.54 -45.65 11.75
N LEU A 73 9.49 -46.49 11.83
CA LEU A 73 8.42 -46.39 12.84
C LEU A 73 8.71 -47.18 14.13
N ALA A 74 9.72 -48.05 14.14
CA ALA A 74 10.07 -48.88 15.31
C ALA A 74 11.22 -48.32 16.16
N GLY A 75 11.75 -47.13 15.84
CA GLY A 75 12.84 -46.46 16.54
C GLY A 75 12.39 -45.49 17.64
N CYS A 76 11.32 -45.74 18.38
CA CYS A 76 10.99 -45.00 19.60
C CYS A 76 11.84 -45.51 20.79
N GLY A 77 13.11 -45.07 20.81
CA GLY A 77 13.88 -45.01 22.03
C GLY A 77 13.27 -44.02 23.00
N LYS A 78 13.25 -44.35 24.30
CA LYS A 78 12.80 -43.49 25.39
C LYS A 78 13.44 -42.10 25.26
N ALA A 79 12.64 -41.11 24.89
CA ALA A 79 13.06 -39.72 24.99
C ALA A 79 13.12 -39.34 26.47
N ASP A 80 14.29 -39.02 26.96
CA ASP A 80 14.47 -38.30 28.22
C ASP A 80 13.59 -37.05 28.19
N LYS A 81 12.70 -36.94 29.19
CA LYS A 81 11.88 -35.76 29.44
C LYS A 81 12.74 -34.62 29.95
N SER A 82 13.50 -34.01 29.10
CA SER A 82 13.99 -32.64 29.24
C SER A 82 13.66 -31.91 27.95
N ALA A 83 12.36 -31.82 27.64
CA ALA A 83 11.91 -30.86 26.64
C ALA A 83 11.99 -29.49 27.33
N ALA A 84 13.13 -28.81 27.14
CA ALA A 84 13.10 -27.37 27.17
C ALA A 84 12.00 -26.96 26.21
N THR A 85 10.91 -26.39 26.70
CA THR A 85 9.87 -25.75 25.90
C THR A 85 10.57 -24.67 25.09
N THR A 86 10.99 -24.99 23.87
CA THR A 86 11.49 -23.98 22.94
C THR A 86 10.32 -23.05 22.66
N VAL A 87 10.38 -21.87 23.26
CA VAL A 87 9.40 -20.82 23.00
C VAL A 87 9.40 -20.58 21.51
N LYS A 88 8.23 -20.66 20.86
CA LYS A 88 8.09 -20.36 19.43
C LYS A 88 8.54 -18.91 19.21
N ASP A 89 9.49 -18.71 18.30
CA ASP A 89 10.08 -17.41 17.98
C ASP A 89 9.93 -17.04 16.49
N SER A 90 8.93 -17.64 15.85
CA SER A 90 8.58 -17.41 14.45
C SER A 90 7.12 -17.03 14.28
N VAL A 91 6.81 -16.25 13.26
CA VAL A 91 5.46 -15.81 12.92
C VAL A 91 5.23 -15.85 11.41
N VAL A 92 4.00 -16.19 10.99
CA VAL A 92 3.52 -16.13 9.60
C VAL A 92 2.42 -15.09 9.52
N ILE A 93 2.63 -14.06 8.70
CA ILE A 93 1.72 -12.92 8.51
C ILE A 93 1.21 -12.94 7.07
N ALA A 94 -0.10 -13.05 6.87
CA ALA A 94 -0.73 -12.88 5.57
C ALA A 94 -1.04 -11.41 5.33
N MET A 95 -0.62 -10.91 4.19
CA MET A 95 -0.85 -9.54 3.72
C MET A 95 -1.43 -9.55 2.31
N ASP A 96 -1.99 -8.41 1.88
CA ASP A 96 -2.49 -8.25 0.52
C ASP A 96 -1.39 -8.49 -0.52
N ALA A 97 -1.77 -9.02 -1.67
CA ALA A 97 -0.84 -9.26 -2.78
C ALA A 97 -0.15 -7.97 -3.25
N GLU A 98 -0.83 -6.82 -3.13
CA GLU A 98 -0.29 -5.50 -3.47
C GLU A 98 0.74 -4.99 -2.45
N SER A 99 0.91 -5.64 -1.30
CA SER A 99 1.96 -5.36 -0.31
C SER A 99 3.34 -5.88 -0.75
N GLU A 100 3.42 -6.70 -1.79
CA GLU A 100 4.71 -7.19 -2.29
C GLU A 100 5.52 -6.04 -2.90
N PRO A 101 6.82 -5.90 -2.54
CA PRO A 101 7.64 -4.81 -3.07
C PRO A 101 7.87 -4.97 -4.58
N ALA A 102 7.27 -4.11 -5.40
CA ALA A 102 7.37 -4.18 -6.86
C ALA A 102 8.82 -4.04 -7.36
N ALA A 103 9.60 -3.14 -6.77
CA ALA A 103 11.01 -2.89 -7.09
C ALA A 103 11.99 -3.75 -6.25
N GLY A 104 11.49 -4.65 -5.40
CA GLY A 104 12.29 -5.39 -4.42
C GLY A 104 12.69 -4.51 -3.22
N PHE A 105 13.69 -4.96 -2.46
CA PHE A 105 14.12 -4.36 -1.20
C PHE A 105 15.23 -3.30 -1.39
N ASP A 106 15.14 -2.52 -2.47
CA ASP A 106 16.06 -1.42 -2.76
C ASP A 106 15.42 -0.07 -2.42
N PRO A 107 15.82 0.59 -1.34
CA PRO A 107 15.23 1.85 -0.90
C PRO A 107 15.57 3.02 -1.84
N ILE A 108 16.49 2.84 -2.79
CA ILE A 108 16.85 3.86 -3.80
C ILE A 108 15.88 3.81 -4.98
N MET A 109 15.39 2.61 -5.35
CA MET A 109 14.63 2.41 -6.58
C MET A 109 13.12 2.47 -6.40
N GLY A 110 12.60 2.37 -5.19
CA GLY A 110 11.17 2.28 -4.92
C GLY A 110 10.75 2.98 -3.64
N TRP A 111 9.47 2.85 -3.33
CA TRP A 111 8.92 3.14 -2.01
C TRP A 111 9.50 2.12 -1.05
N ALA A 112 10.55 2.49 -0.33
CA ALA A 112 11.12 1.71 0.75
C ALA A 112 10.70 0.21 0.72
N ALA A 113 10.83 -0.40 -0.46
CA ALA A 113 10.66 -1.83 -0.68
C ALA A 113 9.36 -2.44 -0.14
N GLY A 114 8.20 -1.85 -0.43
CA GLY A 114 6.90 -2.28 0.11
C GLY A 114 6.68 -1.87 1.56
N GLU A 115 7.68 -1.26 2.15
CA GLU A 115 7.62 -0.78 3.52
C GLU A 115 6.99 0.60 3.61
N HIS A 116 6.65 1.25 2.49
CA HIS A 116 6.00 2.57 2.44
C HIS A 116 6.20 3.37 3.72
N THR A 117 6.51 4.39 3.98
CA THR A 117 6.42 5.29 5.13
C THR A 117 6.56 4.70 6.55
N HIS A 118 7.01 3.46 6.74
CA HIS A 118 7.24 2.88 8.08
C HIS A 118 8.69 2.46 8.27
N ASP A 119 9.02 2.01 9.48
CA ASP A 119 10.39 1.67 9.84
C ASP A 119 10.91 0.53 8.97
N PRO A 120 11.99 0.73 8.21
CA PRO A 120 12.58 -0.35 7.43
C PRO A 120 13.01 -1.50 8.34
N LEU A 121 12.73 -2.73 7.91
CA LEU A 121 13.15 -3.91 8.65
C LEU A 121 14.59 -4.31 8.32
N ILE A 122 15.03 -4.04 7.09
CA ILE A 122 16.32 -4.50 6.53
C ILE A 122 17.38 -3.40 6.59
N GLN A 123 17.03 -2.17 6.26
CA GLN A 123 17.92 -1.01 6.33
C GLN A 123 17.62 -0.19 7.59
N SER A 124 18.55 0.65 7.98
CA SER A 124 18.36 1.71 8.97
C SER A 124 18.23 3.06 8.27
N THR A 125 17.52 4.00 8.89
CA THR A 125 17.32 5.35 8.38
C THR A 125 18.05 6.38 9.25
N LEU A 126 18.15 7.62 8.82
CA LEU A 126 18.72 8.68 9.68
C LEU A 126 17.79 8.98 10.87
N LEU A 127 16.52 9.14 10.57
CA LEU A 127 15.44 9.42 11.54
C LEU A 127 14.38 8.34 11.45
N ILE A 128 13.45 8.34 12.39
CA ILE A 128 12.25 7.50 12.38
C ILE A 128 11.02 8.34 12.67
N THR A 129 9.87 7.86 12.22
CA THR A 129 8.59 8.36 12.71
C THR A 129 8.17 7.53 13.92
N LYS A 130 7.97 8.19 15.08
CA LYS A 130 7.53 7.54 16.33
C LYS A 130 6.06 7.13 16.26
N ASP A 131 5.58 6.45 17.31
CA ASP A 131 4.21 5.95 17.42
C ASP A 131 3.16 7.07 17.31
N ASP A 132 3.50 8.27 17.79
CA ASP A 132 2.69 9.49 17.75
C ASP A 132 2.94 10.36 16.49
N ILE A 133 3.56 9.79 15.46
CA ILE A 133 3.96 10.43 14.19
C ILE A 133 4.94 11.61 14.31
N THR A 134 5.48 11.88 15.49
CA THR A 134 6.58 12.84 15.65
C THR A 134 7.91 12.21 15.20
N ILE A 135 8.90 13.06 14.89
CA ILE A 135 10.22 12.60 14.44
C ILE A 135 11.07 12.12 15.63
N GLY A 136 11.71 10.97 15.45
CA GLY A 136 12.70 10.39 16.35
C GLY A 136 14.04 10.15 15.66
N TYR A 137 15.02 9.66 16.41
CA TYR A 137 16.37 9.37 15.91
C TYR A 137 16.57 7.86 15.73
N ASP A 138 17.32 7.47 14.67
CA ASP A 138 17.82 6.09 14.48
C ASP A 138 19.35 6.12 14.29
N LEU A 139 19.85 6.25 13.05
CA LEU A 139 21.29 6.42 12.80
C LEU A 139 21.80 7.79 13.28
N ALA A 140 21.00 8.83 13.11
CA ALA A 140 21.35 10.16 13.63
C ALA A 140 21.21 10.20 15.15
N LYS A 141 22.13 10.92 15.79
CA LYS A 141 22.07 11.30 17.22
C LYS A 141 21.50 12.70 17.39
N GLU A 142 21.76 13.56 16.43
CA GLU A 142 21.30 14.94 16.36
C GLU A 142 21.35 15.44 14.92
N TYR A 143 20.61 16.49 14.65
CA TYR A 143 20.77 17.29 13.43
C TYR A 143 20.61 18.77 13.73
N THR A 144 21.19 19.61 12.87
CA THR A 144 21.03 21.06 12.89
C THR A 144 20.65 21.56 11.51
N ILE A 145 19.91 22.69 11.48
CA ILE A 145 19.48 23.35 10.25
C ILE A 145 20.10 24.75 10.26
N SER A 146 20.69 25.14 9.13
CA SER A 146 21.20 26.52 8.96
C SER A 146 20.04 27.54 8.98
N PRO A 147 20.31 28.83 9.36
CA PRO A 147 19.27 29.85 9.46
C PRO A 147 18.49 30.10 8.15
N ASP A 148 19.11 29.84 7.00
CA ASP A 148 18.47 29.93 5.67
C ASP A 148 17.69 28.66 5.27
N GLY A 149 17.71 27.61 6.10
CA GLY A 149 17.04 26.34 5.84
C GLY A 149 17.67 25.48 4.75
N LEU A 150 18.83 25.90 4.20
CA LEU A 150 19.43 25.25 3.02
C LEU A 150 20.47 24.17 3.37
N THR A 151 20.93 24.13 4.62
CA THR A 151 21.93 23.14 5.04
C THR A 151 21.44 22.38 6.27
N TRP A 152 21.39 21.04 6.14
CA TRP A 152 21.10 20.14 7.26
C TRP A 152 22.34 19.31 7.57
N THR A 153 22.79 19.36 8.83
CA THR A 153 23.97 18.61 9.30
C THR A 153 23.53 17.54 10.27
N PHE A 154 23.76 16.28 9.91
CA PHE A 154 23.46 15.11 10.75
C PHE A 154 24.74 14.58 11.39
N LYS A 155 24.70 14.33 12.70
CA LYS A 155 25.70 13.55 13.42
C LYS A 155 25.17 12.15 13.62
N ILE A 156 25.84 11.14 13.04
CA ILE A 156 25.41 9.75 13.09
C ILE A 156 26.20 8.95 14.14
N ARG A 157 25.65 7.78 14.48
CA ARG A 157 26.28 6.78 15.34
C ARG A 157 27.54 6.21 14.68
N SER A 158 28.49 5.75 15.49
CA SER A 158 29.73 5.09 15.01
C SER A 158 29.76 3.58 15.33
N ASP A 159 28.71 3.05 15.98
CA ASP A 159 28.65 1.67 16.47
C ASP A 159 27.80 0.74 15.56
N VAL A 160 27.32 1.25 14.43
CA VAL A 160 26.49 0.51 13.48
C VAL A 160 27.34 -0.19 12.43
N LYS A 161 26.95 -1.44 12.10
CA LYS A 161 27.57 -2.23 11.04
C LYS A 161 26.50 -2.78 10.11
N PHE A 162 26.82 -2.91 8.84
CA PHE A 162 26.08 -3.74 7.93
C PHE A 162 26.18 -5.22 8.30
N THR A 163 25.31 -6.05 7.72
CA THR A 163 25.25 -7.49 8.04
C THR A 163 26.49 -8.27 7.63
N ASP A 164 27.34 -7.73 6.77
CA ASP A 164 28.66 -8.26 6.41
C ASP A 164 29.78 -7.86 7.40
N GLY A 165 29.45 -7.03 8.40
CA GLY A 165 30.37 -6.57 9.43
C GLY A 165 31.13 -5.27 9.11
N VAL A 166 30.96 -4.70 7.92
CA VAL A 166 31.56 -3.41 7.54
C VAL A 166 30.87 -2.28 8.31
N PRO A 167 31.60 -1.32 8.91
CA PRO A 167 30.99 -0.16 9.57
C PRO A 167 30.15 0.69 8.62
N LEU A 168 28.96 1.13 9.08
CA LEU A 168 28.16 2.15 8.42
C LEU A 168 28.69 3.53 8.82
N THR A 169 28.95 4.36 7.82
CA THR A 169 29.52 5.70 8.00
C THR A 169 28.73 6.77 7.25
N ALA A 170 29.06 8.03 7.47
CA ALA A 170 28.49 9.14 6.71
C ALA A 170 28.75 9.06 5.19
N LYS A 171 29.76 8.30 4.77
CA LYS A 171 30.02 8.02 3.33
C LYS A 171 28.89 7.20 2.70
N ASP A 172 28.32 6.25 3.46
CA ASP A 172 27.17 5.46 3.01
C ASP A 172 25.91 6.30 2.92
N VAL A 173 25.74 7.24 3.86
CA VAL A 173 24.65 8.23 3.84
C VAL A 173 24.79 9.11 2.58
N ALA A 174 25.94 9.73 2.36
CA ALA A 174 26.18 10.57 1.19
C ALA A 174 26.01 9.79 -0.12
N PHE A 175 26.51 8.56 -0.18
CA PHE A 175 26.33 7.66 -1.34
C PHE A 175 24.85 7.43 -1.61
N THR A 176 24.08 7.02 -0.59
CA THR A 176 22.66 6.68 -0.72
C THR A 176 21.85 7.82 -1.32
N TYR A 177 21.92 9.02 -0.72
CA TYR A 177 21.13 10.16 -1.17
C TYR A 177 21.60 10.70 -2.52
N ASN A 178 22.92 10.83 -2.75
CA ASN A 178 23.45 11.28 -4.03
C ASN A 178 23.15 10.31 -5.18
N HIS A 179 23.03 9.00 -4.88
CA HIS A 179 22.63 8.02 -5.87
C HIS A 179 21.13 8.08 -6.13
N ALA A 180 20.30 8.13 -5.06
CA ALA A 180 18.86 8.22 -5.17
C ALA A 180 18.38 9.46 -5.94
N MET A 181 18.99 10.64 -5.74
CA MET A 181 18.67 11.86 -6.51
C MET A 181 18.80 11.70 -8.03
N LYS A 182 19.66 10.78 -8.50
CA LYS A 182 19.90 10.53 -9.93
C LYS A 182 18.94 9.50 -10.52
N GLN A 183 18.17 8.80 -9.69
CA GLN A 183 17.24 7.78 -10.12
C GLN A 183 15.81 8.34 -10.19
N ALA A 184 14.96 7.66 -10.94
CA ALA A 184 13.51 7.89 -10.91
C ALA A 184 12.91 7.18 -9.69
N THR A 185 13.24 7.65 -8.49
CA THR A 185 12.70 7.11 -7.23
C THR A 185 11.31 7.70 -6.95
N GLU A 186 10.48 6.95 -6.24
CA GLU A 186 9.18 7.43 -5.76
C GLU A 186 9.32 8.47 -4.64
N THR A 187 10.41 8.44 -3.88
CA THR A 187 10.70 9.48 -2.88
C THR A 187 11.10 10.78 -3.56
N ASP A 188 10.37 11.86 -3.27
CA ASP A 188 10.71 13.19 -3.81
C ASP A 188 11.97 13.72 -3.12
N LEU A 189 13.09 13.71 -3.83
CA LEU A 189 14.37 14.29 -3.41
C LEU A 189 14.72 15.53 -4.22
N SER A 190 13.76 16.15 -4.91
CA SER A 190 14.00 17.31 -5.80
C SER A 190 14.51 18.55 -5.06
N MET A 191 14.31 18.61 -3.73
CA MET A 191 14.86 19.68 -2.90
C MET A 191 16.35 19.56 -2.66
N LEU A 192 16.96 18.36 -2.80
CA LEU A 192 18.38 18.17 -2.54
C LEU A 192 19.24 18.66 -3.72
N GLN A 193 20.36 19.27 -3.38
CA GLN A 193 21.44 19.62 -4.30
C GLN A 193 22.58 18.60 -4.22
N SER A 194 23.05 18.28 -3.01
CA SER A 194 24.13 17.34 -2.77
C SER A 194 24.14 16.88 -1.31
N VAL A 195 24.81 15.76 -1.07
CA VAL A 195 25.12 15.28 0.29
C VAL A 195 26.60 14.94 0.35
N GLU A 196 27.28 15.41 1.40
CA GLU A 196 28.70 15.13 1.60
C GLU A 196 28.97 14.54 2.98
N ALA A 197 29.98 13.67 3.06
CA ALA A 197 30.51 13.15 4.30
C ALA A 197 31.74 13.96 4.68
N VAL A 198 31.63 14.80 5.71
CA VAL A 198 32.74 15.64 6.21
C VAL A 198 33.73 14.77 6.99
N ASP A 199 33.23 13.82 7.74
CA ASP A 199 33.99 12.78 8.43
C ASP A 199 33.15 11.49 8.47
N ASP A 200 33.62 10.45 9.15
CA ASP A 200 32.92 9.15 9.20
C ASP A 200 31.57 9.23 9.94
N THR A 201 31.29 10.28 10.70
CA THR A 201 30.09 10.46 11.52
C THR A 201 29.27 11.70 11.20
N THR A 202 29.71 12.51 10.23
CA THR A 202 29.06 13.78 9.88
C THR A 202 28.64 13.79 8.42
N ALA A 203 27.34 13.82 8.17
CA ALA A 203 26.75 14.01 6.84
C ALA A 203 26.12 15.39 6.72
N VAL A 204 26.46 16.14 5.68
CA VAL A 204 25.93 17.49 5.39
C VAL A 204 25.11 17.43 4.11
N PHE A 205 23.86 17.87 4.21
CA PHE A 205 22.90 17.94 3.12
C PHE A 205 22.74 19.38 2.68
N HIS A 206 22.95 19.63 1.41
CA HIS A 206 22.71 20.92 0.78
C HIS A 206 21.41 20.85 -0.03
N LEU A 207 20.51 21.79 0.23
CA LEU A 207 19.21 21.89 -0.42
C LEU A 207 19.21 23.05 -1.42
N ASN A 208 18.46 22.89 -2.52
CA ASN A 208 18.20 23.94 -3.51
C ASN A 208 17.20 24.98 -3.00
N THR A 209 16.30 24.56 -2.12
CA THR A 209 15.25 25.37 -1.50
C THR A 209 15.03 24.90 -0.07
N PRO A 210 14.67 25.77 0.86
CA PRO A 210 14.29 25.35 2.20
C PRO A 210 13.16 24.30 2.14
N TYR A 211 13.26 23.28 2.99
CA TYR A 211 12.30 22.18 2.99
C TYR A 211 12.12 21.62 4.40
N SER A 212 11.23 22.23 5.19
CA SER A 212 10.99 21.87 6.60
C SER A 212 10.59 20.41 6.79
N ALA A 213 9.91 19.81 5.81
CA ALA A 213 9.48 18.40 5.84
C ALA A 213 10.62 17.40 5.54
N PHE A 214 11.88 17.84 5.36
CA PHE A 214 13.01 16.95 5.07
C PHE A 214 13.24 15.90 6.15
N ALA A 215 12.91 16.21 7.40
CA ALA A 215 12.99 15.24 8.50
C ALA A 215 12.15 13.96 8.23
N TYR A 216 10.95 14.12 7.67
CA TYR A 216 10.11 12.97 7.28
C TYR A 216 10.72 12.17 6.11
N THR A 217 11.35 12.84 5.16
CA THR A 217 12.10 12.18 4.09
C THR A 217 13.29 11.38 4.66
N ALA A 218 14.00 11.95 5.63
CA ALA A 218 15.12 11.30 6.30
C ALA A 218 14.69 10.11 7.18
N ALA A 219 13.40 10.01 7.51
CA ALA A 219 12.84 8.90 8.28
C ALA A 219 12.42 7.68 7.42
N VAL A 220 12.37 7.82 6.08
CA VAL A 220 11.93 6.72 5.20
C VAL A 220 13.00 6.24 4.22
N VAL A 221 14.08 6.99 4.01
CA VAL A 221 15.16 6.58 3.11
C VAL A 221 16.15 5.67 3.83
N GLY A 222 16.08 4.38 3.54
CA GLY A 222 17.01 3.37 4.07
C GLY A 222 18.43 3.55 3.54
N ILE A 223 19.44 3.48 4.42
CA ILE A 223 20.84 3.64 4.03
C ILE A 223 21.40 2.33 3.48
N VAL A 224 22.01 2.41 2.29
CA VAL A 224 22.62 1.27 1.61
C VAL A 224 24.16 1.34 1.68
N PRO A 225 24.87 0.19 1.63
CA PRO A 225 26.32 0.13 1.71
C PRO A 225 26.97 0.59 0.39
N ALA A 226 27.72 1.67 0.41
CA ALA A 226 28.44 2.20 -0.75
C ALA A 226 29.40 1.16 -1.37
N HIS A 227 30.02 0.32 -0.52
CA HIS A 227 31.01 -0.70 -0.92
C HIS A 227 30.41 -1.92 -1.63
N ALA A 228 29.12 -2.20 -1.43
CA ALA A 228 28.47 -3.42 -1.91
C ALA A 228 27.17 -3.18 -2.69
N TYR A 229 26.77 -1.92 -2.89
CA TYR A 229 25.56 -1.60 -3.62
C TYR A 229 25.71 -1.88 -5.12
N ASN A 230 24.75 -2.63 -5.67
CA ASN A 230 24.60 -2.86 -7.10
C ASN A 230 23.12 -2.76 -7.47
N ALA A 231 22.74 -1.74 -8.22
CA ALA A 231 21.36 -1.45 -8.58
C ALA A 231 20.62 -2.60 -9.28
N ALA A 232 21.35 -3.47 -10.01
CA ALA A 232 20.73 -4.61 -10.71
C ALA A 232 20.35 -5.78 -9.79
N THR A 233 20.98 -5.89 -8.63
CA THR A 233 20.85 -7.06 -7.75
C THR A 233 20.43 -6.73 -6.32
N TYR A 234 20.63 -5.49 -5.87
CA TYR A 234 20.40 -5.10 -4.48
C TYR A 234 18.96 -5.35 -4.03
N GLY A 235 17.97 -5.05 -4.84
CA GLY A 235 16.57 -5.25 -4.51
C GLY A 235 16.19 -6.72 -4.21
N LYS A 236 16.98 -7.68 -4.72
CA LYS A 236 16.78 -9.12 -4.46
C LYS A 236 17.65 -9.65 -3.33
N ASN A 237 18.82 -9.04 -3.11
CA ASN A 237 19.80 -9.45 -2.11
C ASN A 237 20.30 -8.23 -1.33
N PRO A 238 19.43 -7.57 -0.57
CA PRO A 238 19.79 -6.37 0.17
C PRO A 238 20.78 -6.69 1.29
N LEU A 239 21.82 -5.88 1.39
CA LEU A 239 22.75 -5.87 2.49
C LEU A 239 22.41 -4.65 3.35
N GLY A 240 21.84 -4.86 4.52
CA GLY A 240 21.33 -3.79 5.38
C GLY A 240 21.98 -3.75 6.76
N SER A 241 21.54 -2.80 7.56
CA SER A 241 21.93 -2.63 8.97
C SER A 241 20.74 -2.77 9.95
N GLY A 242 19.56 -3.07 9.42
CA GLY A 242 18.30 -3.13 10.17
C GLY A 242 18.16 -4.36 11.08
N ARG A 243 16.96 -4.47 11.68
CA ARG A 243 16.60 -5.52 12.66
C ARG A 243 16.56 -6.91 12.05
N TYR A 244 16.29 -7.02 10.74
CA TYR A 244 16.11 -8.28 10.04
C TYR A 244 16.97 -8.36 8.79
N ILE A 245 17.18 -9.58 8.33
CA ILE A 245 17.94 -9.93 7.12
C ILE A 245 16.98 -10.65 6.18
N LEU A 246 16.92 -10.26 4.91
CA LEU A 246 16.21 -11.00 3.88
C LEU A 246 16.90 -12.35 3.66
N LYS A 247 16.18 -13.45 3.86
CA LYS A 247 16.68 -14.80 3.62
C LYS A 247 16.15 -15.40 2.33
N GLN A 248 14.89 -15.10 2.02
CA GLN A 248 14.24 -15.65 0.85
C GLN A 248 13.14 -14.70 0.38
N TRP A 249 13.01 -14.56 -0.91
CA TRP A 249 11.89 -13.89 -1.55
C TRP A 249 11.42 -14.71 -2.75
N ASP A 250 10.26 -15.33 -2.60
CA ASP A 250 9.56 -16.05 -3.66
C ASP A 250 8.50 -15.11 -4.23
N LYS A 251 8.81 -14.45 -5.35
CA LYS A 251 7.97 -13.40 -5.93
C LYS A 251 6.53 -13.88 -6.16
N GLY A 252 5.55 -13.10 -5.72
CA GLY A 252 4.14 -13.42 -5.77
C GLY A 252 3.68 -14.42 -4.70
N GLN A 253 4.56 -14.84 -3.78
CA GLN A 253 4.23 -15.85 -2.78
C GLN A 253 4.59 -15.41 -1.36
N GLN A 254 5.88 -15.22 -1.06
CA GLN A 254 6.33 -14.95 0.31
C GLN A 254 7.69 -14.27 0.39
N VAL A 255 7.90 -13.65 1.53
CA VAL A 255 9.21 -13.15 2.00
C VAL A 255 9.53 -13.79 3.34
N ILE A 256 10.76 -14.23 3.53
CA ILE A 256 11.28 -14.78 4.79
C ILE A 256 12.38 -13.87 5.29
N LEU A 257 12.19 -13.35 6.50
CA LEU A 257 13.15 -12.54 7.23
C LEU A 257 13.66 -13.30 8.46
N GLU A 258 14.95 -13.15 8.75
CA GLU A 258 15.57 -13.63 10.00
C GLU A 258 16.16 -12.47 10.78
N ALA A 259 16.09 -12.56 12.11
CA ALA A 259 16.65 -11.55 13.00
C ALA A 259 18.14 -11.34 12.73
N ASN A 260 18.54 -10.07 12.63
CA ASN A 260 19.95 -9.70 12.52
C ASN A 260 20.65 -9.88 13.88
N PRO A 261 21.60 -10.83 14.02
CA PRO A 261 22.29 -11.06 15.28
C PRO A 261 23.18 -9.88 15.70
N ASN A 262 23.58 -9.05 14.73
CA ASN A 262 24.47 -7.91 14.91
C ASN A 262 23.75 -6.57 14.98
N TYR A 263 22.40 -6.57 15.04
CA TYR A 263 21.64 -5.32 15.12
C TYR A 263 22.06 -4.51 16.35
N TYR A 264 22.28 -3.23 16.19
CA TYR A 264 22.81 -2.32 17.23
C TYR A 264 21.77 -1.92 18.30
N GLY A 265 20.48 -2.11 18.04
CA GLY A 265 19.38 -1.81 18.95
C GLY A 265 18.86 -3.05 19.71
N GLU A 266 17.60 -3.01 20.15
CA GLU A 266 16.94 -4.12 20.83
C GLU A 266 16.89 -5.36 19.91
N LYS A 267 17.37 -6.48 20.43
CA LYS A 267 17.40 -7.73 19.65
C LYS A 267 15.99 -8.28 19.46
N PRO A 268 15.59 -8.65 18.24
CA PRO A 268 14.27 -9.20 17.98
C PRO A 268 13.97 -10.46 18.81
N LYS A 269 12.82 -10.47 19.51
CA LYS A 269 12.27 -11.68 20.14
C LYS A 269 11.77 -12.65 19.10
N MET A 270 11.09 -12.13 18.06
CA MET A 270 10.67 -12.90 16.90
C MET A 270 11.85 -13.10 15.96
N LYS A 271 12.41 -14.32 15.94
CA LYS A 271 13.64 -14.63 15.17
C LYS A 271 13.40 -14.84 13.70
N LYS A 272 12.20 -15.29 13.33
CA LYS A 272 11.81 -15.53 11.93
C LYS A 272 10.44 -14.92 11.67
N VAL A 273 10.34 -14.10 10.64
CA VAL A 273 9.10 -13.51 10.15
C VAL A 273 8.89 -13.97 8.72
N THR A 274 7.75 -14.60 8.46
CA THR A 274 7.34 -14.99 7.10
C THR A 274 6.13 -14.16 6.72
N ILE A 275 6.24 -13.38 5.65
CA ILE A 275 5.14 -12.63 5.08
C ILE A 275 4.68 -13.38 3.84
N VAL A 276 3.39 -13.72 3.77
CA VAL A 276 2.78 -14.40 2.63
C VAL A 276 1.79 -13.45 1.96
N PHE A 277 1.81 -13.39 0.62
CA PHE A 277 1.00 -12.48 -0.17
C PHE A 277 -0.22 -13.20 -0.72
N MET A 278 -1.41 -12.68 -0.43
CA MET A 278 -2.66 -13.27 -0.89
C MET A 278 -3.82 -12.27 -0.85
N SER A 279 -4.94 -12.60 -1.50
CA SER A 279 -6.15 -11.78 -1.42
C SER A 279 -6.78 -11.79 -0.03
N GLU A 280 -7.62 -10.80 0.28
CA GLU A 280 -8.38 -10.70 1.55
C GLU A 280 -9.13 -12.00 1.88
N ASP A 281 -9.82 -12.58 0.89
CA ASP A 281 -10.56 -13.86 1.03
C ASP A 281 -9.62 -15.02 1.40
N ALA A 282 -8.48 -15.12 0.71
CA ALA A 282 -7.50 -16.17 0.95
C ALA A 282 -6.84 -16.01 2.32
N ALA A 283 -6.53 -14.78 2.75
CA ALA A 283 -5.97 -14.49 4.06
C ALA A 283 -6.93 -14.90 5.19
N TYR A 284 -8.22 -14.55 5.06
CA TYR A 284 -9.25 -14.97 6.00
C TYR A 284 -9.40 -16.50 6.03
N ALA A 285 -9.41 -17.16 4.86
CA ALA A 285 -9.51 -18.62 4.77
C ALA A 285 -8.27 -19.32 5.38
N ALA A 286 -7.07 -18.78 5.15
CA ALA A 286 -5.82 -19.29 5.72
C ALA A 286 -5.79 -19.16 7.25
N ALA A 287 -6.27 -18.03 7.79
CA ALA A 287 -6.43 -17.85 9.24
C ALA A 287 -7.43 -18.87 9.81
N LYS A 288 -8.59 -19.05 9.17
CA LYS A 288 -9.60 -20.02 9.58
C LYS A 288 -9.10 -21.48 9.55
N ALA A 289 -8.18 -21.78 8.64
CA ALA A 289 -7.49 -23.07 8.57
C ALA A 289 -6.29 -23.19 9.53
N GLY A 290 -5.94 -22.13 10.27
CA GLY A 290 -4.80 -22.10 11.18
C GLY A 290 -3.42 -22.03 10.51
N GLN A 291 -3.37 -21.76 9.20
CA GLN A 291 -2.15 -21.76 8.38
C GLN A 291 -1.29 -20.51 8.56
N VAL A 292 -1.89 -19.40 8.99
CA VAL A 292 -1.20 -18.14 9.29
C VAL A 292 -1.43 -17.75 10.74
N ASP A 293 -0.51 -17.00 11.31
CA ASP A 293 -0.61 -16.55 12.70
C ASP A 293 -1.30 -15.19 12.80
N VAL A 294 -1.12 -14.35 11.77
CA VAL A 294 -1.77 -13.04 11.62
C VAL A 294 -2.26 -12.92 10.16
N ALA A 295 -3.45 -12.38 9.96
CA ALA A 295 -4.02 -12.15 8.62
C ALA A 295 -4.59 -10.74 8.52
N HIS A 296 -4.11 -9.94 7.58
CA HIS A 296 -4.74 -8.69 7.17
C HIS A 296 -6.03 -9.00 6.40
N THR A 297 -7.11 -8.29 6.74
CA THR A 297 -8.43 -8.48 6.11
C THR A 297 -9.21 -7.17 6.09
N ALA A 298 -10.29 -7.14 5.31
CA ALA A 298 -11.22 -6.02 5.33
C ALA A 298 -12.18 -6.05 6.54
N PRO A 299 -12.76 -4.91 6.92
CA PRO A 299 -13.74 -4.81 8.02
C PRO A 299 -14.92 -5.78 7.89
N ALA A 300 -15.37 -6.09 6.68
CA ALA A 300 -16.47 -7.01 6.42
C ALA A 300 -16.28 -8.42 7.01
N TYR A 301 -15.03 -8.87 7.16
CA TYR A 301 -14.75 -10.20 7.73
C TYR A 301 -14.96 -10.28 9.24
N THR A 302 -14.99 -9.12 9.94
CA THR A 302 -15.16 -9.07 11.40
C THR A 302 -16.51 -9.60 11.87
N VAL A 303 -17.53 -9.63 11.00
CA VAL A 303 -18.86 -10.18 11.31
C VAL A 303 -18.83 -11.70 11.50
N ASN A 304 -17.78 -12.37 11.06
CA ASN A 304 -17.59 -13.81 11.21
C ASN A 304 -16.25 -14.10 11.92
N PRO A 305 -16.19 -13.94 13.26
CA PRO A 305 -14.95 -14.13 14.01
C PRO A 305 -14.41 -15.56 13.88
N ILE A 306 -13.08 -15.69 13.88
CA ILE A 306 -12.38 -16.96 13.77
C ILE A 306 -12.06 -17.48 15.17
N LYS A 307 -12.47 -18.70 15.47
CA LYS A 307 -12.14 -19.34 16.76
C LYS A 307 -10.62 -19.46 16.95
N GLY A 308 -10.11 -18.97 18.07
CA GLY A 308 -8.68 -18.97 18.41
C GLY A 308 -7.91 -17.78 17.85
N TYR A 309 -8.63 -16.78 17.30
CA TYR A 309 -8.06 -15.52 16.85
C TYR A 309 -8.80 -14.33 17.46
N ASN A 310 -8.04 -13.32 17.82
CA ASN A 310 -8.54 -11.99 18.18
C ASN A 310 -8.65 -11.14 16.91
N ILE A 311 -9.62 -10.23 16.88
CA ILE A 311 -9.70 -9.15 15.90
C ILE A 311 -8.93 -7.97 16.47
N LEU A 312 -7.89 -7.54 15.76
CA LEU A 312 -7.12 -6.34 16.05
C LEU A 312 -7.52 -5.26 15.06
N ALA A 313 -7.79 -4.05 15.56
CA ALA A 313 -8.17 -2.90 14.76
C ALA A 313 -7.26 -1.72 15.11
N PHE A 314 -6.29 -1.45 14.25
CA PHE A 314 -5.29 -0.39 14.46
C PHE A 314 -5.77 0.94 13.89
N ASN A 315 -5.52 2.01 14.63
CA ASN A 315 -5.75 3.37 14.14
C ASN A 315 -4.81 3.68 12.99
N SER A 316 -5.26 4.50 12.06
CA SER A 316 -4.45 4.91 10.92
C SER A 316 -4.64 6.38 10.57
N VAL A 317 -3.82 6.90 9.68
CA VAL A 317 -4.08 8.10 8.90
C VAL A 317 -4.53 7.74 7.47
N ASP A 318 -5.00 6.50 7.27
CA ASP A 318 -5.39 5.98 5.96
C ASP A 318 -6.79 6.46 5.55
N ILE A 319 -6.84 7.53 4.78
CA ILE A 319 -8.06 8.23 4.36
C ILE A 319 -8.53 7.70 3.00
N ARG A 320 -9.85 7.60 2.82
CA ARG A 320 -10.48 7.34 1.52
C ARG A 320 -11.28 8.55 1.08
N GLY A 321 -11.15 8.88 -0.20
CA GLY A 321 -11.86 9.99 -0.81
C GLY A 321 -12.06 9.84 -2.31
N LEU A 322 -12.66 10.84 -2.92
CA LEU A 322 -12.87 10.95 -4.36
C LEU A 322 -11.94 12.01 -4.93
N ASN A 323 -11.11 11.63 -5.89
CA ASN A 323 -10.45 12.58 -6.76
C ASN A 323 -11.45 13.06 -7.82
N LEU A 324 -11.57 14.36 -7.99
CA LEU A 324 -12.46 14.99 -8.95
C LEU A 324 -11.67 15.93 -9.86
N PRO A 325 -11.29 15.48 -11.09
CA PRO A 325 -10.57 16.34 -12.04
C PRO A 325 -11.25 17.70 -12.18
N ALA A 326 -10.50 18.78 -11.86
CA ALA A 326 -11.07 20.11 -11.64
C ALA A 326 -10.99 21.02 -12.89
N ILE A 327 -10.51 20.53 -14.03
CA ILE A 327 -10.41 21.26 -15.30
C ILE A 327 -11.23 20.58 -16.39
N PRO A 328 -11.68 21.31 -17.43
CA PRO A 328 -12.38 20.73 -18.56
C PRO A 328 -11.55 19.67 -19.29
N ALA A 329 -12.23 18.69 -19.88
CA ALA A 329 -11.62 17.63 -20.68
C ALA A 329 -10.84 18.18 -21.90
N GLY A 330 -10.02 17.31 -22.51
CA GLY A 330 -9.23 17.65 -23.71
C GLY A 330 -7.87 18.25 -23.40
N LYS A 331 -7.42 18.19 -22.16
CA LYS A 331 -6.07 18.57 -21.73
C LYS A 331 -5.18 17.33 -21.57
N GLN A 332 -3.88 17.59 -21.41
CA GLN A 332 -2.87 16.58 -21.09
C GLN A 332 -2.15 17.00 -19.78
N THR A 333 -1.68 16.03 -19.04
CA THR A 333 -0.79 16.30 -17.90
C THR A 333 0.53 16.90 -18.39
N PRO A 334 1.28 17.62 -17.52
CA PRO A 334 2.70 17.84 -17.78
C PRO A 334 3.43 16.51 -18.02
N ALA A 335 4.48 16.54 -18.82
CA ALA A 335 5.30 15.36 -19.06
C ALA A 335 5.90 14.86 -17.75
N ARG A 336 5.80 13.55 -17.50
CA ARG A 336 6.44 12.88 -16.37
C ARG A 336 7.95 12.72 -16.61
N LYS A 337 8.69 12.24 -15.62
CA LYS A 337 10.14 11.97 -15.73
C LYS A 337 10.49 11.02 -16.89
N ASN A 338 9.58 10.10 -17.23
CA ASN A 338 9.71 9.19 -18.38
C ASN A 338 9.26 9.79 -19.73
N GLY A 339 8.84 11.07 -19.76
CA GLY A 339 8.34 11.76 -20.94
C GLY A 339 6.87 11.49 -21.29
N GLU A 340 6.17 10.63 -20.55
CA GLU A 340 4.77 10.31 -20.79
C GLU A 340 3.83 11.43 -20.33
N THR A 341 2.74 11.62 -21.09
CA THR A 341 1.61 12.48 -20.73
C THR A 341 0.33 11.67 -20.74
N TYR A 342 -0.64 12.07 -19.92
CA TYR A 342 -1.93 11.38 -19.83
C TYR A 342 -3.08 12.35 -20.08
N PRO A 343 -4.22 11.87 -20.61
CA PRO A 343 -5.44 12.69 -20.71
C PRO A 343 -5.80 13.28 -19.34
N ALA A 344 -6.18 14.56 -19.34
CA ALA A 344 -6.55 15.29 -18.13
C ALA A 344 -7.83 16.09 -18.31
N GLY A 345 -8.56 16.25 -17.19
CA GLY A 345 -9.78 17.04 -17.13
C GLY A 345 -11.06 16.24 -17.45
N ASN A 346 -12.16 16.68 -16.84
CA ASN A 346 -13.48 16.08 -16.95
C ASN A 346 -14.54 17.19 -17.00
N ASN A 347 -15.39 17.22 -18.04
CA ASN A 347 -16.33 18.32 -18.24
C ASN A 347 -17.38 18.42 -17.12
N VAL A 348 -17.76 17.31 -16.50
CA VAL A 348 -18.75 17.30 -15.40
C VAL A 348 -18.11 17.79 -14.12
N THR A 349 -17.01 17.17 -13.68
CA THR A 349 -16.35 17.52 -12.42
C THR A 349 -15.51 18.80 -12.48
N ALA A 350 -15.22 19.33 -13.67
CA ALA A 350 -14.66 20.67 -13.82
C ALA A 350 -15.62 21.76 -13.30
N ASN A 351 -16.93 21.51 -13.32
CA ASN A 351 -17.91 22.42 -12.75
C ASN A 351 -17.86 22.39 -11.22
N LEU A 352 -17.66 23.56 -10.61
CA LEU A 352 -17.51 23.69 -9.16
C LEU A 352 -18.77 23.25 -8.40
N ALA A 353 -19.96 23.61 -8.90
CA ALA A 353 -21.23 23.26 -8.27
C ALA A 353 -21.42 21.73 -8.18
N ILE A 354 -20.97 20.99 -9.19
CA ILE A 354 -20.97 19.51 -9.16
C ILE A 354 -20.09 19.01 -8.01
N ARG A 355 -18.85 19.51 -7.88
CA ARG A 355 -17.94 19.05 -6.81
C ARG A 355 -18.47 19.39 -5.42
N GLN A 356 -19.02 20.60 -5.24
CA GLN A 356 -19.63 21.02 -3.98
C GLN A 356 -20.91 20.24 -3.66
N ALA A 357 -21.75 19.96 -4.66
CA ALA A 357 -22.93 19.12 -4.49
C ALA A 357 -22.56 17.68 -4.08
N ILE A 358 -21.55 17.08 -4.72
CA ILE A 358 -21.02 15.76 -4.35
C ILE A 358 -20.60 15.75 -2.87
N ALA A 359 -19.89 16.77 -2.40
CA ALA A 359 -19.42 16.85 -1.02
C ALA A 359 -20.54 16.91 0.02
N CYS A 360 -21.66 17.59 -0.31
CA CYS A 360 -22.85 17.68 0.56
C CYS A 360 -23.76 16.44 0.46
N ALA A 361 -23.77 15.74 -0.68
CA ALA A 361 -24.68 14.63 -0.95
C ALA A 361 -24.23 13.29 -0.36
N ILE A 362 -22.99 13.17 0.10
CA ILE A 362 -22.46 11.90 0.59
C ILE A 362 -22.58 11.82 2.11
N ASP A 363 -23.34 10.83 2.58
CA ASP A 363 -23.46 10.46 4.00
C ASP A 363 -22.24 9.63 4.44
N ARG A 364 -21.28 10.30 5.05
CA ARG A 364 -20.03 9.70 5.52
C ARG A 364 -20.26 8.72 6.68
N GLU A 365 -21.21 9.03 7.57
CA GLU A 365 -21.57 8.15 8.68
C GLU A 365 -22.17 6.83 8.17
N ALA A 366 -22.99 6.90 7.13
CA ALA A 366 -23.53 5.71 6.49
C ALA A 366 -22.41 4.83 5.87
N ILE A 367 -21.35 5.44 5.31
CA ILE A 367 -20.18 4.70 4.80
C ILE A 367 -19.45 4.03 5.96
N VAL A 368 -19.14 4.75 7.05
CA VAL A 368 -18.52 4.16 8.25
C VAL A 368 -19.33 2.99 8.77
N LYS A 369 -20.64 3.13 8.89
CA LYS A 369 -21.52 2.09 9.40
C LYS A 369 -21.64 0.88 8.48
N ASN A 370 -21.89 1.09 7.17
CA ASN A 370 -22.33 0.05 6.26
C ASN A 370 -21.20 -0.55 5.42
N VAL A 371 -20.13 0.22 5.17
CA VAL A 371 -18.95 -0.24 4.39
C VAL A 371 -17.82 -0.64 5.32
N LEU A 372 -17.57 0.17 6.37
CA LEU A 372 -16.49 -0.07 7.31
C LEU A 372 -16.94 -0.85 8.56
N TYR A 373 -18.21 -1.20 8.70
CA TYR A 373 -18.76 -1.95 9.86
C TYR A 373 -18.40 -1.29 11.21
N GLY A 374 -18.26 0.04 11.23
CA GLY A 374 -17.86 0.80 12.40
C GLY A 374 -16.32 0.88 12.62
N TYR A 375 -15.50 0.27 11.76
CA TYR A 375 -14.04 0.31 11.86
C TYR A 375 -13.47 1.48 11.03
N GLY A 376 -13.75 2.69 11.46
CA GLY A 376 -13.28 3.92 10.83
C GLY A 376 -13.98 5.13 11.42
N SER A 377 -13.63 6.30 10.92
CA SER A 377 -14.24 7.58 11.26
C SER A 377 -14.49 8.43 10.01
N VAL A 378 -15.35 9.45 10.12
CA VAL A 378 -15.57 10.38 9.03
C VAL A 378 -14.36 11.26 8.81
N ALA A 379 -14.02 11.54 7.55
CA ALA A 379 -12.92 12.41 7.17
C ALA A 379 -13.39 13.52 6.21
N TYR A 380 -12.87 14.71 6.41
CA TYR A 380 -13.12 15.88 5.57
C TYR A 380 -11.84 16.45 4.96
N THR A 381 -10.70 15.93 5.37
CA THR A 381 -9.36 16.31 4.95
C THR A 381 -8.51 15.05 4.76
N ASP A 382 -7.41 15.15 4.05
CA ASP A 382 -6.37 14.13 3.92
C ASP A 382 -5.40 14.09 5.12
N SER A 383 -5.65 14.93 6.12
CA SER A 383 -4.79 15.12 7.28
C SER A 383 -5.53 14.92 8.61
N LEU A 384 -6.57 14.07 8.62
CA LEU A 384 -7.38 13.80 9.80
C LEU A 384 -6.51 13.29 10.96
N ASN A 385 -6.71 13.87 12.16
CA ASN A 385 -5.97 13.58 13.39
C ASN A 385 -4.47 13.91 13.33
N GLU A 386 -4.00 14.65 12.32
CA GLU A 386 -2.63 15.10 12.21
C GLU A 386 -2.45 16.54 12.71
N PRO A 387 -1.24 16.94 13.17
CA PRO A 387 -1.01 18.29 13.71
C PRO A 387 -1.33 19.42 12.74
N TRP A 388 -1.32 19.16 11.44
CA TRP A 388 -1.65 20.10 10.37
C TRP A 388 -3.09 19.94 9.83
N GLU A 389 -3.97 19.20 10.50
CA GLU A 389 -5.38 19.12 10.15
C GLU A 389 -6.05 20.49 10.23
N ASN A 390 -6.89 20.85 9.23
CA ASN A 390 -7.78 21.99 9.31
C ASN A 390 -9.22 21.52 9.56
N GLU A 391 -9.66 21.61 10.82
CA GLU A 391 -10.98 21.18 11.24
C GLU A 391 -12.14 21.97 10.59
N ALA A 392 -11.87 23.17 10.05
CA ALA A 392 -12.88 24.00 9.38
C ALA A 392 -13.31 23.46 8.01
N MET A 393 -12.66 22.38 7.51
CA MET A 393 -13.06 21.72 6.26
C MET A 393 -14.34 20.89 6.36
N LYS A 394 -14.93 20.75 7.55
CA LYS A 394 -16.13 19.95 7.78
C LYS A 394 -17.33 20.47 6.96
N VAL A 395 -18.08 19.54 6.35
CA VAL A 395 -19.30 19.80 5.61
C VAL A 395 -20.42 18.85 6.08
N ALA A 396 -21.61 19.40 6.31
CA ALA A 396 -22.75 18.59 6.71
C ALA A 396 -23.28 17.75 5.52
N TYR A 397 -23.76 16.56 5.80
CA TYR A 397 -24.59 15.79 4.87
C TYR A 397 -25.93 16.52 4.69
N ASP A 398 -26.20 17.00 3.49
CA ASP A 398 -27.41 17.74 3.13
C ASP A 398 -27.73 17.57 1.63
N PRO A 399 -28.49 16.53 1.29
CA PRO A 399 -28.91 16.29 -0.09
C PRO A 399 -29.79 17.41 -0.67
N ALA A 400 -30.53 18.13 0.16
CA ALA A 400 -31.36 19.25 -0.30
C ALA A 400 -30.49 20.43 -0.71
N LYS A 401 -29.45 20.73 0.08
CA LYS A 401 -28.42 21.73 -0.26
C LYS A 401 -27.66 21.34 -1.52
N ALA A 402 -27.35 20.06 -1.71
CA ALA A 402 -26.68 19.58 -2.94
C ALA A 402 -27.51 19.91 -4.19
N LYS A 403 -28.81 19.63 -4.17
CA LYS A 403 -29.74 20.00 -5.27
C LYS A 403 -29.81 21.52 -5.48
N ALA A 404 -29.94 22.27 -4.40
CA ALA A 404 -29.99 23.73 -4.46
C ALA A 404 -28.72 24.34 -5.08
N ILE A 405 -27.54 23.80 -4.78
CA ILE A 405 -26.27 24.22 -5.39
C ILE A 405 -26.29 24.00 -6.92
N LEU A 406 -26.78 22.83 -7.37
CA LEU A 406 -26.86 22.52 -8.79
C LEU A 406 -27.85 23.44 -9.52
N GLU A 407 -29.04 23.65 -8.92
CA GLU A 407 -30.10 24.51 -9.47
C GLU A 407 -29.65 25.98 -9.56
N ALA A 408 -28.94 26.47 -8.53
CA ALA A 408 -28.41 27.83 -8.51
C ALA A 408 -27.34 28.05 -9.61
N ASP A 409 -26.56 27.00 -9.98
CA ASP A 409 -25.61 27.04 -11.09
C ASP A 409 -26.28 26.79 -12.45
N GLY A 410 -27.61 26.64 -12.49
CA GLY A 410 -28.38 26.50 -13.74
C GLY A 410 -28.48 25.06 -14.27
N TRP A 411 -28.12 24.05 -13.48
CA TRP A 411 -28.45 22.66 -13.79
C TRP A 411 -29.94 22.40 -13.63
N LYS A 412 -30.55 21.61 -14.49
CA LYS A 412 -31.97 21.28 -14.49
C LYS A 412 -32.16 19.78 -14.55
N LEU A 413 -33.11 19.26 -13.78
CA LEU A 413 -33.45 17.84 -13.80
C LEU A 413 -34.11 17.50 -15.13
N ASN A 414 -33.57 16.52 -15.87
CA ASN A 414 -34.13 16.04 -17.13
C ASN A 414 -35.13 14.90 -16.92
N GLY A 415 -35.72 14.40 -18.02
CA GLY A 415 -36.74 13.34 -17.96
C GLY A 415 -36.23 11.98 -17.43
N GLU A 416 -34.91 11.80 -17.34
CA GLU A 416 -34.27 10.60 -16.74
C GLU A 416 -33.98 10.75 -15.25
N GLY A 417 -34.31 11.90 -14.66
CA GLY A 417 -33.99 12.21 -13.26
C GLY A 417 -32.53 12.58 -13.03
N ILE A 418 -31.81 12.98 -14.07
CA ILE A 418 -30.40 13.40 -14.03
C ILE A 418 -30.33 14.90 -14.29
N TYR A 419 -29.53 15.64 -13.51
CA TYR A 419 -29.26 17.05 -13.78
C TYR A 419 -28.51 17.22 -15.10
N GLU A 420 -28.93 18.22 -15.87
CA GLU A 420 -28.35 18.55 -17.18
C GLU A 420 -28.19 20.07 -17.32
N LYS A 421 -27.07 20.51 -17.88
CA LYS A 421 -26.76 21.92 -18.18
C LYS A 421 -26.16 22.05 -19.57
N GLN A 422 -26.79 22.78 -20.47
CA GLN A 422 -26.32 23.01 -21.86
C GLN A 422 -26.01 21.71 -22.62
N GLY A 423 -26.82 20.67 -22.44
CA GLY A 423 -26.63 19.36 -23.07
C GLY A 423 -25.60 18.44 -22.37
N LEU A 424 -24.96 18.92 -21.32
CA LEU A 424 -24.05 18.10 -20.50
C LEU A 424 -24.83 17.48 -19.34
N LYS A 425 -24.95 16.16 -19.30
CA LYS A 425 -25.54 15.43 -18.17
C LYS A 425 -24.56 15.38 -17.00
N ALA A 426 -25.06 15.46 -15.77
CA ALA A 426 -24.30 15.21 -14.54
C ALA A 426 -24.06 13.70 -14.38
N GLU A 427 -23.27 13.14 -15.30
CA GLU A 427 -22.96 11.72 -15.40
C GLU A 427 -21.45 11.51 -15.60
N PHE A 428 -20.84 10.60 -14.83
CA PHE A 428 -19.43 10.26 -14.98
C PHE A 428 -19.11 8.84 -14.50
N ASP A 429 -18.01 8.28 -15.02
CA ASP A 429 -17.44 7.04 -14.54
C ASP A 429 -16.64 7.29 -13.26
N LEU A 430 -16.75 6.37 -12.29
CA LEU A 430 -15.98 6.39 -11.05
C LEU A 430 -15.08 5.15 -10.99
N LEU A 431 -13.78 5.33 -11.18
CA LEU A 431 -12.81 4.25 -11.12
C LEU A 431 -12.56 3.83 -9.66
N TYR A 432 -12.31 2.55 -9.45
CA TYR A 432 -11.87 2.02 -8.16
C TYR A 432 -11.00 0.77 -8.34
N ILE A 433 -10.11 0.50 -7.40
CA ILE A 433 -9.31 -0.73 -7.39
C ILE A 433 -10.22 -1.91 -7.03
N SER A 434 -10.42 -2.82 -7.98
CA SER A 434 -11.38 -3.91 -7.86
C SER A 434 -10.95 -5.03 -6.90
N SER A 435 -9.66 -5.15 -6.62
CA SER A 435 -9.10 -6.09 -5.62
C SER A 435 -9.33 -5.66 -4.16
N ASN A 436 -9.79 -4.40 -3.93
CA ASN A 436 -10.01 -3.85 -2.60
C ASN A 436 -11.51 -3.71 -2.29
N SER A 437 -11.99 -4.48 -1.33
CA SER A 437 -13.42 -4.56 -0.99
C SER A 437 -13.97 -3.25 -0.39
N VAL A 438 -13.16 -2.51 0.38
CA VAL A 438 -13.55 -1.21 0.95
C VAL A 438 -13.75 -0.18 -0.17
N ARG A 439 -12.83 -0.08 -1.13
CA ARG A 439 -12.97 0.84 -2.27
C ARG A 439 -14.16 0.49 -3.14
N THR A 440 -14.42 -0.81 -3.34
CA THR A 440 -15.63 -1.29 -4.03
C THR A 440 -16.88 -0.85 -3.28
N GLY A 441 -16.95 -1.07 -1.97
CA GLY A 441 -18.09 -0.67 -1.15
C GLY A 441 -18.34 0.85 -1.17
N ILE A 442 -17.28 1.65 -1.10
CA ILE A 442 -17.36 3.12 -1.21
C ILE A 442 -17.91 3.53 -2.58
N ALA A 443 -17.39 2.97 -3.67
CA ALA A 443 -17.86 3.31 -5.03
C ALA A 443 -19.35 3.02 -5.22
N MET A 444 -19.84 1.90 -4.68
CA MET A 444 -21.27 1.55 -4.74
C MET A 444 -22.11 2.48 -3.85
N ALA A 445 -21.67 2.79 -2.64
CA ALA A 445 -22.37 3.72 -1.75
C ALA A 445 -22.47 5.13 -2.37
N VAL A 446 -21.37 5.62 -2.94
CA VAL A 446 -21.32 6.92 -3.65
C VAL A 446 -22.31 6.96 -4.81
N LYS A 447 -22.34 5.90 -5.64
CA LYS A 447 -23.32 5.77 -6.73
C LYS A 447 -24.75 5.95 -6.23
N GLU A 448 -25.13 5.18 -5.21
CA GLU A 448 -26.52 5.22 -4.68
C GLU A 448 -26.87 6.59 -4.06
N MET A 449 -25.94 7.20 -3.32
CA MET A 449 -26.16 8.50 -2.68
C MET A 449 -26.26 9.62 -3.73
N LEU A 450 -25.39 9.65 -4.73
CA LEU A 450 -25.39 10.68 -5.75
C LEU A 450 -26.60 10.55 -6.71
N GLN A 451 -27.08 9.34 -6.95
CA GLN A 451 -28.30 9.13 -7.73
C GLN A 451 -29.53 9.81 -7.08
N GLN A 452 -29.62 9.85 -5.74
CA GLN A 452 -30.71 10.49 -5.02
C GLN A 452 -30.76 12.02 -5.22
N VAL A 453 -29.63 12.60 -5.60
CA VAL A 453 -29.51 14.04 -5.90
C VAL A 453 -29.38 14.32 -7.40
N GLY A 454 -29.71 13.35 -8.26
CA GLY A 454 -29.73 13.53 -9.73
C GLY A 454 -28.35 13.59 -10.38
N ILE A 455 -27.31 13.07 -9.75
CA ILE A 455 -25.99 12.85 -10.33
C ILE A 455 -25.81 11.36 -10.57
N LYS A 456 -25.59 10.96 -11.82
CA LYS A 456 -25.39 9.55 -12.19
C LYS A 456 -23.92 9.18 -12.15
N VAL A 457 -23.59 8.13 -11.42
CA VAL A 457 -22.26 7.59 -11.32
C VAL A 457 -22.21 6.16 -11.83
N ASN A 458 -21.24 5.84 -12.68
CA ASN A 458 -21.00 4.52 -13.22
C ASN A 458 -19.71 3.96 -12.60
N PRO A 459 -19.78 3.08 -11.56
CA PRO A 459 -18.60 2.49 -10.96
C PRO A 459 -17.87 1.56 -11.93
N VAL A 460 -16.55 1.73 -12.08
CA VAL A 460 -15.70 0.94 -12.99
C VAL A 460 -14.51 0.39 -12.23
N GLY A 461 -14.55 -0.92 -11.92
CA GLY A 461 -13.46 -1.63 -11.27
C GLY A 461 -12.27 -1.84 -12.22
N SER A 462 -11.05 -1.61 -11.72
CA SER A 462 -9.83 -1.74 -12.51
C SER A 462 -8.61 -2.03 -11.63
N SER A 463 -7.45 -2.32 -12.25
CA SER A 463 -6.16 -2.35 -11.56
C SER A 463 -5.61 -0.94 -11.36
N TRP A 464 -4.70 -0.77 -10.39
CA TRP A 464 -4.02 0.51 -10.18
C TRP A 464 -3.23 0.96 -11.41
N ASP A 465 -2.54 0.05 -12.11
CA ASP A 465 -1.78 0.36 -13.32
C ASP A 465 -2.64 1.08 -14.36
N LYS A 466 -3.86 0.62 -14.57
CA LYS A 466 -4.80 1.29 -15.48
C LYS A 466 -5.35 2.58 -14.90
N ILE A 467 -5.73 2.59 -13.62
CA ILE A 467 -6.25 3.79 -12.95
C ILE A 467 -5.22 4.91 -13.00
N SER A 468 -3.94 4.63 -12.74
CA SER A 468 -2.85 5.62 -12.71
C SER A 468 -2.67 6.40 -14.01
N THR A 469 -3.10 5.84 -15.14
CA THR A 469 -3.08 6.51 -16.45
C THR A 469 -4.35 7.30 -16.76
N LEU A 470 -5.47 7.01 -16.09
CA LEU A 470 -6.79 7.60 -16.33
C LEU A 470 -7.21 8.60 -15.26
N CYS A 471 -6.61 8.56 -14.07
CA CYS A 471 -7.04 9.29 -12.88
C CYS A 471 -7.02 10.82 -13.01
N TYR A 472 -6.29 11.36 -13.98
CA TYR A 472 -6.28 12.80 -14.27
C TYR A 472 -7.51 13.26 -15.09
N ALA A 473 -8.22 12.32 -15.76
CA ALA A 473 -9.40 12.60 -16.57
C ALA A 473 -10.68 11.98 -16.00
N THR A 474 -10.55 10.92 -15.20
CA THR A 474 -11.70 10.18 -14.69
C THR A 474 -11.69 10.21 -13.16
N PRO A 475 -12.79 10.63 -12.53
CA PRO A 475 -12.96 10.52 -11.08
C PRO A 475 -12.65 9.13 -10.56
N HIS A 476 -12.01 9.05 -9.38
CA HIS A 476 -11.70 7.74 -8.81
C HIS A 476 -11.71 7.74 -7.28
N VAL A 477 -11.97 6.56 -6.70
CA VAL A 477 -11.83 6.33 -5.26
C VAL A 477 -10.35 6.17 -4.94
N PHE A 478 -9.82 7.12 -4.18
CA PHE A 478 -8.40 7.17 -3.82
C PHE A 478 -8.17 6.91 -2.33
N GLY A 479 -6.94 6.60 -1.97
CA GLY A 479 -6.48 6.51 -0.59
C GLY A 479 -5.26 7.40 -0.39
N ALA A 480 -5.22 8.06 0.74
CA ALA A 480 -4.13 8.94 1.17
C ALA A 480 -3.83 8.73 2.65
N GLY A 481 -2.71 9.24 3.12
CA GLY A 481 -2.33 9.20 4.52
C GLY A 481 -0.83 8.95 4.68
N LEU A 482 -0.05 10.01 4.74
CA LEU A 482 1.37 9.97 5.01
C LEU A 482 1.61 10.49 6.42
N HIS A 483 2.59 9.97 7.13
CA HIS A 483 3.10 10.58 8.35
C HIS A 483 3.88 11.87 8.05
N SER A 484 3.43 12.65 7.09
CA SER A 484 4.14 13.84 6.61
C SER A 484 3.15 14.85 6.01
N PRO A 485 3.28 16.14 6.31
CA PRO A 485 2.43 17.18 5.74
C PRO A 485 2.60 17.33 4.21
N THR A 486 3.59 16.67 3.62
CA THR A 486 3.77 16.65 2.16
C THR A 486 2.63 15.98 1.41
N GLY A 487 1.75 15.25 2.11
CA GLY A 487 0.45 14.80 1.58
C GLY A 487 -0.36 15.96 1.01
N VAL A 488 -0.49 17.06 1.75
CA VAL A 488 -1.17 18.30 1.31
C VAL A 488 -0.56 18.83 0.00
N ARG A 489 0.78 18.83 -0.10
CA ARG A 489 1.47 19.24 -1.35
C ARG A 489 1.15 18.30 -2.52
N SER A 490 1.18 17.00 -2.30
CA SER A 490 0.95 16.03 -3.36
C SER A 490 -0.48 16.05 -3.90
N HIS A 491 -1.45 16.42 -3.08
CA HIS A 491 -2.87 16.47 -3.47
C HIS A 491 -3.29 17.82 -4.04
N TYR A 492 -2.59 18.93 -3.71
CA TYR A 492 -3.11 20.26 -4.04
C TYR A 492 -2.14 21.18 -4.77
N TYR A 493 -0.82 20.94 -4.73
CA TYR A 493 0.14 21.79 -5.42
C TYR A 493 0.01 21.67 -6.95
N THR A 494 0.02 22.82 -7.64
CA THR A 494 -0.12 22.89 -9.10
C THR A 494 0.90 21.99 -9.82
N GLY A 495 0.42 21.16 -10.73
CA GLY A 495 1.25 20.25 -11.54
C GLY A 495 1.73 18.99 -10.80
N LYS A 496 1.32 18.80 -9.53
CA LYS A 496 1.69 17.62 -8.72
C LYS A 496 0.50 16.69 -8.42
N ASN A 497 -0.74 17.19 -8.58
CA ASN A 497 -1.94 16.50 -8.13
C ASN A 497 -2.75 15.83 -9.26
N TYR A 498 -3.49 14.79 -8.92
CA TYR A 498 -4.34 14.04 -9.85
C TYR A 498 -5.59 14.79 -10.31
N ALA A 499 -6.07 15.78 -9.54
CA ALA A 499 -7.22 16.58 -9.91
C ALA A 499 -6.92 17.62 -11.00
N SER A 500 -5.66 17.76 -11.39
CA SER A 500 -5.18 18.86 -12.25
C SER A 500 -5.57 20.24 -11.69
N TYR A 501 -5.72 20.30 -10.38
CA TYR A 501 -6.07 21.51 -9.64
C TYR A 501 -4.92 22.51 -9.62
N SER A 502 -5.27 23.79 -9.64
CA SER A 502 -4.31 24.89 -9.58
C SER A 502 -4.92 26.09 -8.85
N ASN A 503 -4.27 26.54 -7.78
CA ASN A 503 -4.63 27.76 -7.07
C ASN A 503 -3.36 28.45 -6.54
N PRO A 504 -3.04 29.68 -6.98
CA PRO A 504 -1.82 30.38 -6.57
C PRO A 504 -1.73 30.64 -5.06
N THR A 505 -2.84 30.93 -4.39
CA THR A 505 -2.88 31.17 -2.94
C THR A 505 -2.57 29.89 -2.16
N VAL A 506 -3.13 28.75 -2.58
CA VAL A 506 -2.84 27.44 -1.99
C VAL A 506 -1.36 27.09 -2.19
N ASN A 507 -0.82 27.29 -3.40
CA ASN A 507 0.60 27.09 -3.67
C ASN A 507 1.48 27.96 -2.75
N GLN A 508 1.14 29.25 -2.59
CA GLN A 508 1.88 30.16 -1.73
C GLN A 508 1.93 29.66 -0.28
N TYR A 509 0.83 29.18 0.28
CA TYR A 509 0.82 28.61 1.64
C TYR A 509 1.67 27.33 1.73
N ILE A 510 1.62 26.48 0.73
CA ILE A 510 2.48 25.28 0.67
C ILE A 510 3.96 25.67 0.61
N ASP A 511 4.32 26.66 -0.21
CA ASP A 511 5.70 27.17 -0.31
C ASP A 511 6.16 27.78 1.02
N GLN A 512 5.29 28.56 1.71
CA GLN A 512 5.57 29.09 3.04
C GLN A 512 5.74 27.99 4.09
N ALA A 513 4.94 26.93 4.01
CA ALA A 513 5.08 25.77 4.89
C ALA A 513 6.44 25.09 4.70
N LEU A 514 6.83 24.86 3.45
CA LEU A 514 8.12 24.26 3.13
C LEU A 514 9.32 25.14 3.55
N ALA A 515 9.16 26.46 3.47
CA ALA A 515 10.20 27.42 3.86
C ALA A 515 10.26 27.70 5.37
N ALA A 516 9.41 27.08 6.19
CA ALA A 516 9.43 27.28 7.63
C ALA A 516 10.72 26.75 8.27
N ASN A 517 11.16 27.41 9.36
CA ASN A 517 12.41 27.09 10.05
C ASN A 517 12.36 25.80 10.91
N SER A 518 11.17 25.22 11.07
CA SER A 518 10.97 23.93 11.76
C SER A 518 9.73 23.23 11.23
N VAL A 519 9.61 21.94 11.54
CA VAL A 519 8.43 21.13 11.18
C VAL A 519 7.18 21.72 11.80
N GLU A 520 7.20 21.99 13.11
CA GLU A 520 6.06 22.53 13.85
C GLU A 520 5.68 23.94 13.39
N GLY A 521 6.67 24.77 13.05
CA GLY A 521 6.47 26.12 12.49
C GLY A 521 5.78 26.12 11.13
N SER A 522 5.79 24.97 10.42
CA SER A 522 5.12 24.80 9.12
C SER A 522 3.60 24.54 9.25
N TYR A 523 3.12 24.04 10.39
CA TYR A 523 1.75 23.48 10.52
C TYR A 523 0.65 24.50 10.19
N GLU A 524 0.78 25.72 10.64
CA GLU A 524 -0.21 26.76 10.36
C GLU A 524 -0.33 27.11 8.86
N PHE A 525 0.78 27.01 8.12
CA PHE A 525 0.74 27.23 6.68
C PHE A 525 0.09 26.04 5.95
N TRP A 526 0.33 24.80 6.39
CA TRP A 526 -0.35 23.63 5.87
C TRP A 526 -1.88 23.68 6.12
N LYS A 527 -2.30 24.17 7.30
CA LYS A 527 -3.72 24.41 7.59
C LYS A 527 -4.31 25.47 6.65
N LYS A 528 -3.60 26.58 6.44
CA LYS A 528 -4.06 27.65 5.53
C LYS A 528 -4.13 27.19 4.08
N ALA A 529 -3.22 26.31 3.63
CA ALA A 529 -3.29 25.71 2.30
C ALA A 529 -4.58 24.87 2.10
N GLN A 530 -5.06 24.24 3.17
CA GLN A 530 -6.33 23.55 3.14
C GLN A 530 -7.52 24.53 3.16
N TRP A 531 -7.49 25.54 4.04
CA TRP A 531 -8.54 26.57 4.15
C TRP A 531 -8.06 27.77 4.99
N ASP A 532 -8.08 28.97 4.44
CA ASP A 532 -7.71 30.21 5.14
C ASP A 532 -8.89 31.07 5.59
N GLY A 533 -10.13 30.59 5.36
CA GLY A 533 -11.37 31.32 5.62
C GLY A 533 -12.01 31.92 4.37
N GLN A 534 -11.30 31.97 3.23
CA GLN A 534 -11.77 32.49 1.94
C GLN A 534 -11.37 31.61 0.76
N THR A 535 -10.13 31.11 0.79
CA THR A 535 -9.53 30.33 -0.29
C THR A 535 -9.05 28.98 0.26
N GLY A 536 -9.15 27.94 -0.53
CA GLY A 536 -8.63 26.62 -0.18
C GLY A 536 -9.33 25.48 -0.92
N VAL A 537 -9.06 24.28 -0.47
CA VAL A 537 -9.48 23.03 -1.10
C VAL A 537 -10.73 22.42 -0.45
N THR A 538 -11.29 23.10 0.54
CA THR A 538 -12.53 22.71 1.24
C THR A 538 -13.73 22.65 0.30
N PRO A 539 -14.79 21.89 0.64
CA PRO A 539 -16.07 21.90 -0.08
C PRO A 539 -16.75 23.28 -0.16
N GLN A 540 -16.41 24.22 0.76
CA GLN A 540 -16.90 25.60 0.69
C GLN A 540 -16.19 26.44 -0.38
N ALA A 541 -15.04 25.98 -0.90
CA ALA A 541 -14.24 26.66 -1.92
C ALA A 541 -14.06 25.75 -3.15
N ASP A 542 -12.84 25.37 -3.49
CA ASP A 542 -12.52 24.74 -4.78
C ASP A 542 -12.85 23.25 -4.88
N SER A 543 -12.90 22.52 -3.76
CA SER A 543 -13.31 21.11 -3.65
C SER A 543 -12.73 20.15 -4.72
N PRO A 544 -11.43 20.15 -4.99
CA PRO A 544 -10.85 19.24 -5.99
C PRO A 544 -10.86 17.78 -5.53
N TRP A 545 -10.99 17.56 -4.24
CA TRP A 545 -11.15 16.28 -3.57
C TRP A 545 -12.35 16.30 -2.63
N VAL A 546 -13.01 15.15 -2.48
CA VAL A 546 -14.04 14.93 -1.47
C VAL A 546 -13.59 13.79 -0.58
N TRP A 547 -13.00 14.11 0.57
CA TRP A 547 -12.58 13.12 1.56
C TRP A 547 -13.81 12.58 2.31
N LEU A 548 -13.79 11.29 2.60
CA LEU A 548 -14.97 10.56 3.07
C LEU A 548 -14.76 9.93 4.44
N VAL A 549 -13.81 9.03 4.56
CA VAL A 549 -13.60 8.24 5.77
C VAL A 549 -12.11 7.93 5.99
N GLU A 550 -11.71 7.86 7.24
CA GLU A 550 -10.50 7.19 7.70
C GLU A 550 -10.85 5.72 7.96
N ILE A 551 -9.95 4.79 7.65
CA ILE A 551 -10.18 3.37 7.86
C ILE A 551 -9.22 2.84 8.93
N LYS A 552 -9.72 1.91 9.78
CA LYS A 552 -8.84 1.13 10.64
C LYS A 552 -8.29 -0.08 9.89
N HIS A 553 -7.04 -0.41 10.15
CA HIS A 553 -6.44 -1.63 9.60
C HIS A 553 -6.81 -2.85 10.45
N ILE A 554 -7.43 -3.85 9.83
CA ILE A 554 -8.03 -5.00 10.52
C ILE A 554 -7.17 -6.24 10.31
N TYR A 555 -6.84 -6.89 11.42
CA TYR A 555 -6.10 -8.14 11.43
C TYR A 555 -6.80 -9.18 12.32
N PHE A 556 -6.78 -10.42 11.87
CA PHE A 556 -7.02 -11.58 12.73
C PHE A 556 -5.68 -12.09 13.23
N ALA A 557 -5.47 -12.16 14.53
CA ALA A 557 -4.23 -12.65 15.14
C ALA A 557 -4.52 -13.76 16.14
N LYS A 558 -3.70 -14.82 16.17
CA LYS A 558 -3.85 -15.94 17.13
C LYS A 558 -3.90 -15.41 18.56
N GLU A 559 -4.82 -15.91 19.39
CA GLU A 559 -5.07 -15.46 20.78
C GLU A 559 -3.84 -15.60 21.68
N ASN A 560 -2.97 -16.59 21.40
CA ASN A 560 -1.75 -16.83 22.15
C ASN A 560 -0.52 -16.08 21.60
N LEU A 561 -0.69 -15.24 20.58
CA LEU A 561 0.34 -14.31 20.11
C LEU A 561 0.12 -12.94 20.76
N ASN A 562 1.14 -12.44 21.43
CA ASN A 562 1.18 -11.07 21.93
C ASN A 562 1.69 -10.18 20.80
N VAL A 563 0.77 -9.50 20.12
CA VAL A 563 1.06 -8.50 19.09
C VAL A 563 1.23 -7.15 19.78
N VAL A 564 2.38 -6.53 19.62
CA VAL A 564 2.68 -5.16 20.04
C VAL A 564 2.66 -4.31 18.80
N ASP A 565 1.75 -3.36 18.74
CA ASP A 565 1.71 -2.35 17.70
C ASP A 565 0.97 -1.11 18.22
N ASN A 566 1.71 -0.08 18.55
CA ASN A 566 1.20 1.17 19.11
C ASN A 566 1.24 2.31 18.07
N LYS A 567 1.89 2.08 16.93
CA LYS A 567 2.08 3.11 15.91
C LYS A 567 0.78 3.35 15.16
N ILE A 568 0.47 4.63 14.91
CA ILE A 568 -0.57 5.00 13.98
C ILE A 568 -0.15 4.55 12.58
N HIS A 569 -1.00 3.78 11.89
CA HIS A 569 -0.67 3.23 10.58
C HIS A 569 -0.79 4.29 9.48
N PRO A 570 0.18 4.41 8.56
CA PRO A 570 0.04 5.24 7.36
C PRO A 570 -0.90 4.58 6.35
N HIS A 571 -1.19 5.31 5.25
CA HIS A 571 -1.87 4.73 4.10
C HIS A 571 -1.07 3.58 3.52
N GLY A 572 -1.79 2.57 3.11
CA GLY A 572 -1.29 1.56 2.20
C GLY A 572 -1.39 0.15 2.70
N TYR A 573 -1.00 -0.70 1.81
CA TYR A 573 -0.98 -2.15 1.94
C TYR A 573 0.33 -2.63 2.58
N GLY A 574 1.06 -1.70 3.17
CA GLY A 574 2.41 -1.92 3.63
C GLY A 574 2.51 -2.81 4.87
N TRP A 575 3.73 -2.96 5.31
CA TRP A 575 4.08 -3.88 6.39
C TRP A 575 4.00 -3.22 7.76
N THR A 576 3.13 -2.23 7.92
CA THR A 576 3.02 -1.44 9.15
C THR A 576 2.84 -2.30 10.38
N ILE A 577 2.03 -3.35 10.29
CA ILE A 577 1.87 -4.33 11.36
C ILE A 577 3.21 -4.94 11.83
N ALA A 578 4.22 -4.96 10.98
CA ALA A 578 5.54 -5.52 11.29
C ALA A 578 6.48 -4.52 11.97
N ASN A 579 6.13 -3.24 12.14
CA ASN A 579 6.99 -2.23 12.75
C ASN A 579 7.54 -2.68 14.12
N HIS A 580 6.67 -3.25 14.94
CA HIS A 580 7.03 -3.75 16.28
C HIS A 580 7.15 -5.28 16.35
N VAL A 581 7.23 -5.98 15.21
CA VAL A 581 7.32 -7.46 15.18
C VAL A 581 8.50 -7.99 15.99
N HIS A 582 9.56 -7.20 16.15
CA HIS A 582 10.72 -7.54 16.99
C HIS A 582 10.37 -7.68 18.49
N GLN A 583 9.28 -7.08 18.95
CA GLN A 583 8.79 -7.14 20.34
C GLN A 583 7.72 -8.22 20.55
N TRP A 584 7.17 -8.79 19.47
CA TRP A 584 6.12 -9.80 19.58
C TRP A 584 6.63 -11.06 20.29
N SER A 585 5.72 -11.76 20.96
CA SER A 585 6.06 -12.99 21.67
C SER A 585 4.86 -13.94 21.73
N TRP A 586 5.15 -15.22 21.77
CA TRP A 586 4.16 -16.23 22.06
C TRP A 586 3.98 -16.36 23.59
N LYS A 587 2.73 -16.57 24.02
CA LYS A 587 2.35 -16.81 25.42
C LYS A 587 2.67 -18.25 25.81
#